data_656ae08ebecd0b927e5da8eeb4b0821d
#
_entry.id   656ae08ebecd0b927e5da8eeb4b0821d
#
_cell.length_a   1.000
_cell.length_b   1.000
_cell.length_c   1.000
_cell.angle_alpha   90.00
_cell.angle_beta   90.00
_cell.angle_gamma   90.00
#
_symmetry.space_group_name_H-M   'P 1'
#
loop_
_entity.id
_entity.type
_entity.pdbx_description
1 polymer ?
#
loop_
_entity_poly.entity_id
_entity_poly.type
_entity_poly.pdbx_seq_one_letter_code
_entity_poly.pdbx_strand_id
1 'polypeptide(L)'
;MNRRFGTSVMAVMAGGLVFAATASAATLADWEMNEASGAKVMVDSSGHVNGTIGSAVKTGVTTMGATAYEWAFTSPTAPPPKPERLVQANSATLNPGAGNYTVTIRYKTTKHFGNIVQKGQAGSSGGYFKLENPGGHMNCVFRGTNSSGSFLRKAVESPAVLSDGQWHVAVCARTATGLTLSIDGSVVATARGSSGTISNSRPITIAGKLACDQVKTSCDYFTGDIDYIRITN
;
A
#
# COMPACT_ATOMS: atom_id res chain seq x y z
N MET A 1 -40.24 60.41 46.24
CA MET A 1 -39.16 60.41 45.29
C MET A 1 -38.43 59.07 45.45
N ASN A 2 -38.93 58.00 44.75
CA ASN A 2 -38.42 56.63 44.89
C ASN A 2 -37.55 56.26 43.67
N ARG A 3 -36.25 56.14 43.89
CA ARG A 3 -35.36 55.59 42.88
C ARG A 3 -35.25 54.07 43.01
N ARG A 4 -35.67 53.34 41.99
CA ARG A 4 -35.44 51.89 41.89
C ARG A 4 -34.09 51.66 41.21
N PHE A 5 -33.22 50.93 41.87
CA PHE A 5 -31.98 50.40 41.31
C PHE A 5 -32.29 49.11 40.57
N GLY A 6 -32.06 49.06 39.24
CA GLY A 6 -32.14 47.86 38.43
C GLY A 6 -30.79 47.12 38.46
N THR A 7 -30.80 45.87 38.91
CA THR A 7 -29.64 44.98 38.90
C THR A 7 -29.62 44.26 37.54
N SER A 8 -28.59 44.59 36.71
CA SER A 8 -28.34 43.86 35.46
C SER A 8 -27.52 42.60 35.77
N VAL A 9 -28.12 41.44 35.48
CA VAL A 9 -27.40 40.16 35.56
C VAL A 9 -26.73 39.92 34.18
N MET A 10 -25.39 39.94 34.20
CA MET A 10 -24.60 39.59 33.03
C MET A 10 -24.44 38.07 32.96
N ALA A 11 -25.07 37.43 31.93
CA ALA A 11 -24.92 36.00 31.67
C ALA A 11 -23.59 35.79 30.92
N VAL A 12 -22.62 35.15 31.56
CA VAL A 12 -21.37 34.69 30.93
C VAL A 12 -21.65 33.40 30.21
N MET A 13 -21.70 33.42 28.88
CA MET A 13 -21.72 32.22 28.04
C MET A 13 -20.31 31.63 27.98
N ALA A 14 -20.08 30.52 28.68
CA ALA A 14 -18.87 29.72 28.54
C ALA A 14 -18.97 28.92 27.22
N GLY A 15 -18.31 29.42 26.16
CA GLY A 15 -18.13 28.70 24.90
C GLY A 15 -17.14 27.56 25.10
N GLY A 16 -17.60 26.33 25.20
CA GLY A 16 -16.76 25.14 25.21
C GLY A 16 -16.13 24.92 23.85
N LEU A 17 -14.80 25.03 23.73
CA LEU A 17 -14.05 24.59 22.57
C LEU A 17 -14.11 23.04 22.51
N VAL A 18 -14.87 22.52 21.58
CA VAL A 18 -14.84 21.08 21.25
C VAL A 18 -13.62 20.85 20.37
N PHE A 19 -12.55 20.31 20.94
CA PHE A 19 -11.42 19.80 20.18
C PHE A 19 -11.87 18.49 19.52
N ALA A 20 -12.06 18.49 18.20
CA ALA A 20 -12.18 17.28 17.43
C ALA A 20 -10.83 16.55 17.47
N ALA A 21 -10.76 15.43 18.21
CA ALA A 21 -9.61 14.54 18.15
C ALA A 21 -9.50 14.00 16.72
N THR A 22 -8.45 14.35 16.00
CA THR A 22 -8.12 13.70 14.73
C THR A 22 -7.73 12.26 15.04
N ALA A 23 -8.54 11.29 14.60
CA ALA A 23 -8.17 9.89 14.72
C ALA A 23 -6.83 9.69 13.99
N SER A 24 -5.81 9.26 14.72
CA SER A 24 -4.54 8.85 14.12
C SER A 24 -4.79 7.62 13.26
N ALA A 25 -4.18 7.59 12.06
CA ALA A 25 -4.21 6.41 11.21
C ALA A 25 -3.61 5.21 11.97
N ALA A 26 -4.34 4.10 12.02
CA ALA A 26 -3.81 2.90 12.67
C ALA A 26 -2.86 2.15 11.73
N THR A 27 -1.73 1.69 12.27
CA THR A 27 -0.81 0.82 11.53
C THR A 27 -1.40 -0.58 11.46
N LEU A 28 -1.59 -1.10 10.25
CA LEU A 28 -2.09 -2.45 9.98
C LEU A 28 -0.95 -3.45 9.77
N ALA A 29 0.18 -2.99 9.24
CA ALA A 29 1.42 -3.73 9.10
C ALA A 29 2.59 -2.76 8.90
N ASP A 30 3.77 -3.13 9.40
CA ASP A 30 5.02 -2.39 9.23
C ASP A 30 6.17 -3.38 9.08
N TRP A 31 6.54 -3.65 7.83
CA TRP A 31 7.58 -4.61 7.47
C TRP A 31 8.84 -3.86 7.04
N GLU A 32 9.85 -3.86 7.90
CA GLU A 32 11.12 -3.14 7.70
C GLU A 32 12.11 -3.86 6.79
N MET A 33 11.85 -5.13 6.45
CA MET A 33 12.67 -5.96 5.54
C MET A 33 14.17 -5.95 5.86
N ASN A 34 14.51 -5.90 7.13
CA ASN A 34 15.88 -5.80 7.65
C ASN A 34 16.37 -7.09 8.32
N GLU A 35 15.65 -8.21 8.15
CA GLU A 35 16.01 -9.49 8.69
C GLU A 35 17.34 -10.00 8.12
N ALA A 36 18.03 -10.80 8.91
CA ALA A 36 19.31 -11.39 8.54
C ALA A 36 19.23 -12.26 7.26
N SER A 37 20.36 -12.46 6.61
CA SER A 37 20.45 -13.31 5.43
C SER A 37 19.89 -14.71 5.69
N GLY A 38 19.06 -15.20 4.76
CA GLY A 38 18.42 -16.52 4.83
C GLY A 38 17.17 -16.58 5.73
N ALA A 39 16.66 -15.45 6.23
CA ALA A 39 15.42 -15.40 7.01
C ALA A 39 14.25 -16.02 6.24
N LYS A 40 13.32 -16.63 6.96
CA LYS A 40 12.10 -17.28 6.42
C LYS A 40 10.82 -16.54 6.83
N VAL A 41 10.93 -15.65 7.78
CA VAL A 41 9.81 -14.86 8.31
C VAL A 41 10.15 -13.38 8.18
N MET A 42 9.29 -12.64 7.52
CA MET A 42 9.27 -11.19 7.50
C MET A 42 8.50 -10.73 8.74
N VAL A 43 9.17 -10.06 9.64
CA VAL A 43 8.60 -9.62 10.92
C VAL A 43 7.82 -8.33 10.73
N ASP A 44 6.61 -8.30 11.25
CA ASP A 44 5.82 -7.06 11.36
C ASP A 44 6.19 -6.36 12.67
N SER A 45 6.84 -5.21 12.59
CA SER A 45 7.22 -4.41 13.76
C SER A 45 6.02 -3.85 14.52
N SER A 46 4.85 -3.75 13.88
CA SER A 46 3.58 -3.41 14.55
C SER A 46 2.95 -4.60 15.29
N GLY A 47 3.47 -5.82 15.08
CA GLY A 47 3.05 -7.04 15.79
C GLY A 47 1.76 -7.67 15.29
N HIS A 48 1.18 -7.23 14.16
CA HIS A 48 -0.11 -7.73 13.70
C HIS A 48 -0.01 -8.90 12.71
N VAL A 49 0.87 -8.81 11.69
CA VAL A 49 0.88 -9.77 10.58
C VAL A 49 2.29 -10.04 10.05
N ASN A 50 2.94 -11.09 10.52
CA ASN A 50 4.18 -11.56 9.92
C ASN A 50 3.95 -12.13 8.52
N GLY A 51 4.98 -12.07 7.67
CA GLY A 51 4.98 -12.67 6.33
C GLY A 51 5.87 -13.90 6.23
N THR A 52 5.57 -14.77 5.27
CA THR A 52 6.43 -15.90 4.90
C THR A 52 7.29 -15.49 3.71
N ILE A 53 8.61 -15.66 3.83
CA ILE A 53 9.60 -15.33 2.80
C ILE A 53 9.85 -16.57 1.94
N GLY A 54 9.69 -16.44 0.63
CA GLY A 54 9.99 -17.47 -0.33
C GLY A 54 11.50 -17.76 -0.42
N SER A 55 11.87 -19.01 -0.69
CA SER A 55 13.26 -19.46 -0.61
C SER A 55 14.21 -18.85 -1.64
N ALA A 56 13.66 -18.24 -2.71
CA ALA A 56 14.45 -17.55 -3.74
C ALA A 56 14.61 -16.04 -3.48
N VAL A 57 13.99 -15.50 -2.42
CA VAL A 57 14.17 -14.11 -1.99
C VAL A 57 15.44 -13.99 -1.18
N LYS A 58 16.30 -13.06 -1.51
CA LYS A 58 17.49 -12.77 -0.71
C LYS A 58 17.15 -11.73 0.35
N THR A 59 17.51 -12.02 1.60
CA THR A 59 17.34 -11.13 2.75
C THR A 59 18.67 -10.68 3.31
N GLY A 60 18.68 -9.58 4.08
CA GLY A 60 19.89 -9.05 4.69
C GLY A 60 20.89 -8.47 3.66
N VAL A 61 20.40 -7.99 2.53
CA VAL A 61 21.22 -7.38 1.48
C VAL A 61 21.47 -5.93 1.84
N THR A 62 22.74 -5.54 2.01
CA THR A 62 23.10 -4.12 2.19
C THR A 62 23.33 -3.47 0.84
N THR A 63 22.55 -2.44 0.54
CA THR A 63 22.62 -1.72 -0.73
C THR A 63 22.35 -0.23 -0.53
N MET A 64 23.23 0.63 -1.00
CA MET A 64 23.15 2.09 -0.91
C MET A 64 22.72 2.59 0.50
N GLY A 65 23.31 2.01 1.55
CA GLY A 65 23.11 2.42 2.93
C GLY A 65 21.83 1.90 3.61
N ALA A 66 21.07 1.02 2.94
CA ALA A 66 19.91 0.34 3.50
C ALA A 66 20.14 -1.17 3.58
N THR A 67 19.49 -1.85 4.55
CA THR A 67 19.30 -3.30 4.54
C THR A 67 17.95 -3.59 3.88
N ALA A 68 17.90 -4.52 2.95
CA ALA A 68 16.73 -4.73 2.12
C ALA A 68 16.55 -6.21 1.75
N TYR A 69 15.40 -6.55 1.16
CA TYR A 69 15.23 -7.78 0.40
C TYR A 69 15.52 -7.52 -1.07
N GLU A 70 16.20 -8.48 -1.72
CA GLU A 70 16.56 -8.42 -3.14
C GLU A 70 15.83 -9.51 -3.94
N TRP A 71 15.32 -9.10 -5.08
CA TRP A 71 14.76 -9.95 -6.13
C TRP A 71 15.57 -9.80 -7.40
N ALA A 72 16.42 -10.80 -7.69
CA ALA A 72 17.35 -10.78 -8.84
C ALA A 72 16.81 -11.53 -10.06
N PHE A 73 15.49 -11.46 -10.34
CA PHE A 73 14.86 -12.16 -11.45
C PHE A 73 14.90 -11.32 -12.72
N THR A 74 15.08 -11.97 -13.86
CA THR A 74 15.27 -11.29 -15.14
C THR A 74 14.01 -11.23 -15.99
N SER A 75 13.00 -12.07 -15.72
CA SER A 75 11.76 -12.13 -16.51
C SER A 75 10.53 -12.00 -15.64
N PRO A 76 9.65 -11.01 -15.90
CA PRO A 76 8.38 -10.89 -15.21
C PRO A 76 7.36 -11.96 -15.62
N THR A 77 7.56 -12.62 -16.77
CA THR A 77 6.55 -13.49 -17.37
C THR A 77 6.67 -14.96 -16.97
N ALA A 78 7.73 -15.39 -16.33
CA ALA A 78 8.11 -16.79 -16.10
C ALA A 78 6.98 -17.68 -15.47
N PRO A 79 6.02 -18.25 -16.23
CA PRO A 79 5.15 -19.30 -15.74
C PRO A 79 5.91 -20.64 -15.64
N PRO A 80 5.48 -21.62 -14.83
CA PRO A 80 4.34 -21.59 -13.94
C PRO A 80 4.54 -20.65 -12.72
N PRO A 81 3.50 -20.43 -11.88
CA PRO A 81 3.64 -19.66 -10.64
C PRO A 81 4.75 -20.20 -9.76
N LYS A 82 5.55 -19.31 -9.20
CA LYS A 82 6.72 -19.63 -8.36
C LYS A 82 6.61 -18.94 -7.01
N PRO A 83 5.87 -19.53 -6.04
CA PRO A 83 5.67 -18.94 -4.73
C PRO A 83 6.97 -18.72 -3.96
N GLU A 84 8.03 -19.51 -4.27
CA GLU A 84 9.38 -19.33 -3.72
C GLU A 84 10.01 -17.97 -4.05
N ARG A 85 9.46 -17.25 -5.04
CA ARG A 85 9.88 -15.89 -5.43
C ARG A 85 9.12 -14.77 -4.73
N LEU A 86 8.15 -15.10 -3.88
CA LEU A 86 7.26 -14.12 -3.27
C LEU A 86 7.49 -14.03 -1.78
N VAL A 87 7.15 -12.89 -1.20
CA VAL A 87 6.80 -12.81 0.22
C VAL A 87 5.28 -12.73 0.33
N GLN A 88 4.70 -13.44 1.29
CA GLN A 88 3.27 -13.54 1.47
C GLN A 88 2.88 -13.22 2.91
N ALA A 89 1.91 -12.32 3.11
CA ALA A 89 1.33 -12.01 4.41
C ALA A 89 -0.19 -12.12 4.33
N ASN A 90 -0.80 -12.92 5.21
CA ASN A 90 -2.23 -13.21 5.15
C ASN A 90 -2.93 -12.84 6.45
N SER A 91 -3.81 -11.87 6.35
CA SER A 91 -4.76 -11.49 7.42
C SER A 91 -5.96 -10.78 6.81
N ALA A 92 -7.12 -10.97 7.41
CA ALA A 92 -8.33 -10.23 7.07
C ALA A 92 -8.20 -8.73 7.44
N THR A 93 -7.37 -8.38 8.42
CA THR A 93 -7.11 -6.98 8.82
C THR A 93 -6.44 -6.17 7.72
N LEU A 94 -5.76 -6.83 6.77
CA LEU A 94 -5.12 -6.21 5.60
C LEU A 94 -6.10 -5.94 4.45
N ASN A 95 -7.41 -6.16 4.64
CA ASN A 95 -8.39 -5.76 3.64
C ASN A 95 -8.63 -4.24 3.70
N PRO A 96 -8.54 -3.54 2.57
CA PRO A 96 -8.80 -2.11 2.52
C PRO A 96 -10.20 -1.70 2.94
N GLY A 97 -11.20 -2.59 2.84
CA GLY A 97 -12.60 -2.23 3.09
C GLY A 97 -13.08 -1.11 2.16
N ALA A 98 -13.90 -0.19 2.68
CA ALA A 98 -14.38 1.01 1.98
C ALA A 98 -13.65 2.29 2.44
N GLY A 99 -12.91 2.24 3.54
CA GLY A 99 -12.32 3.38 4.25
C GLY A 99 -10.99 3.87 3.67
N ASN A 100 -10.31 4.69 4.43
CA ASN A 100 -8.96 5.11 4.14
C ASN A 100 -8.00 3.89 4.14
N TYR A 101 -7.01 3.93 3.30
CA TYR A 101 -6.00 2.87 3.23
C TYR A 101 -4.76 3.40 2.51
N THR A 102 -3.64 3.38 3.19
CA THR A 102 -2.39 3.90 2.65
C THR A 102 -1.35 2.79 2.61
N VAL A 103 -0.69 2.65 1.48
CA VAL A 103 0.46 1.76 1.29
C VAL A 103 1.68 2.63 1.02
N THR A 104 2.67 2.56 1.89
CA THR A 104 3.97 3.21 1.72
C THR A 104 5.01 2.14 1.43
N ILE A 105 5.82 2.35 0.39
CA ILE A 105 6.93 1.46 0.05
C ILE A 105 8.19 2.27 -0.21
N ARG A 106 9.35 1.73 0.18
CA ARG A 106 10.66 2.21 -0.30
C ARG A 106 11.30 1.12 -1.13
N TYR A 107 11.55 1.41 -2.39
CA TYR A 107 12.03 0.43 -3.36
C TYR A 107 13.06 1.02 -4.31
N LYS A 108 13.84 0.14 -4.96
CA LYS A 108 14.81 0.50 -5.97
C LYS A 108 14.79 -0.56 -7.08
N THR A 109 14.79 -0.14 -8.34
CA THR A 109 14.86 -1.04 -9.49
C THR A 109 15.48 -0.36 -10.71
N THR A 110 16.01 -1.16 -11.62
CA THR A 110 16.37 -0.75 -12.98
C THR A 110 15.48 -1.41 -14.03
N LYS A 111 14.45 -2.15 -13.60
CA LYS A 111 13.54 -2.86 -14.50
C LYS A 111 12.24 -2.10 -14.64
N HIS A 112 11.71 -2.10 -15.87
CA HIS A 112 10.54 -1.30 -16.24
C HIS A 112 9.22 -2.05 -16.04
N PHE A 113 9.21 -3.12 -15.26
CA PHE A 113 8.01 -3.91 -15.03
C PHE A 113 8.10 -4.75 -13.75
N GLY A 114 6.95 -4.96 -13.11
CA GLY A 114 6.75 -5.88 -12.00
C GLY A 114 5.70 -5.37 -11.00
N ASN A 115 4.96 -6.28 -10.39
CA ASN A 115 4.12 -5.96 -9.23
C ASN A 115 4.99 -5.92 -7.98
N ILE A 116 5.02 -4.78 -7.29
CA ILE A 116 5.82 -4.60 -6.10
C ILE A 116 5.06 -5.14 -4.88
N VAL A 117 3.83 -4.70 -4.68
CA VAL A 117 2.94 -5.19 -3.63
C VAL A 117 1.50 -5.20 -4.10
N GLN A 118 0.75 -6.25 -3.76
CA GLN A 118 -0.67 -6.35 -4.09
C GLN A 118 -1.43 -7.21 -3.08
N LYS A 119 -2.75 -7.03 -3.01
CA LYS A 119 -3.72 -7.95 -2.38
C LYS A 119 -4.82 -8.26 -3.39
N GLY A 120 -4.99 -9.53 -3.73
CA GLY A 120 -5.83 -9.93 -4.86
C GLY A 120 -5.19 -9.59 -6.22
N GLN A 121 -5.92 -9.80 -7.31
CA GLN A 121 -5.52 -9.49 -8.69
C GLN A 121 -6.76 -9.30 -9.57
N ALA A 122 -6.57 -8.91 -10.83
CA ALA A 122 -7.66 -8.85 -11.79
C ALA A 122 -8.40 -10.20 -11.81
N GLY A 123 -9.73 -10.19 -11.68
CA GLY A 123 -10.55 -11.39 -11.55
C GLY A 123 -10.75 -11.92 -10.12
N SER A 124 -10.06 -11.40 -9.12
CA SER A 124 -10.36 -11.75 -7.72
C SER A 124 -11.74 -11.24 -7.31
N SER A 125 -12.57 -12.14 -6.77
CA SER A 125 -13.79 -11.74 -6.08
C SER A 125 -13.45 -10.82 -4.91
N GLY A 126 -14.24 -9.76 -4.70
CA GLY A 126 -13.99 -8.77 -3.65
C GLY A 126 -12.92 -7.73 -3.97
N GLY A 127 -12.43 -7.68 -5.23
CA GLY A 127 -11.54 -6.62 -5.70
C GLY A 127 -10.07 -6.83 -5.35
N TYR A 128 -9.25 -5.80 -5.63
CA TYR A 128 -7.81 -5.82 -5.38
C TYR A 128 -7.22 -4.42 -5.24
N PHE A 129 -6.04 -4.34 -4.64
CA PHE A 129 -5.14 -3.19 -4.84
C PHE A 129 -3.76 -3.69 -5.29
N LYS A 130 -3.02 -2.82 -5.97
CA LYS A 130 -1.62 -3.08 -6.33
C LYS A 130 -0.82 -1.79 -6.53
N LEU A 131 0.47 -1.88 -6.20
CA LEU A 131 1.51 -0.96 -6.63
C LEU A 131 2.43 -1.75 -7.56
N GLU A 132 2.62 -1.23 -8.77
CA GLU A 132 3.40 -1.87 -9.84
C GLU A 132 4.18 -0.81 -10.62
N ASN A 133 5.16 -1.22 -11.43
CA ASN A 133 5.98 -0.29 -12.21
C ASN A 133 5.93 -0.56 -13.74
N PRO A 134 4.77 -0.49 -14.41
CA PRO A 134 4.67 -0.63 -15.86
C PRO A 134 5.46 0.48 -16.57
N GLY A 135 6.30 0.10 -17.53
CA GLY A 135 7.15 1.08 -18.22
C GLY A 135 8.15 1.81 -17.34
N GLY A 136 8.36 1.37 -16.09
CA GLY A 136 9.20 2.04 -15.11
C GLY A 136 8.50 3.14 -14.31
N HIS A 137 7.22 3.39 -14.55
CA HIS A 137 6.40 4.34 -13.79
C HIS A 137 5.76 3.67 -12.58
N MET A 138 5.69 4.36 -11.44
CA MET A 138 4.92 3.86 -10.30
C MET A 138 3.43 4.00 -10.60
N ASN A 139 2.72 2.88 -10.65
CA ASN A 139 1.28 2.83 -10.79
C ASN A 139 0.63 2.31 -9.51
N CYS A 140 -0.30 3.06 -8.97
CA CYS A 140 -1.10 2.73 -7.81
C CYS A 140 -2.55 2.49 -8.24
N VAL A 141 -3.08 1.29 -8.00
CA VAL A 141 -4.41 0.85 -8.43
C VAL A 141 -5.21 0.31 -7.28
N PHE A 142 -6.47 0.77 -7.16
CA PHE A 142 -7.50 0.17 -6.31
C PHE A 142 -8.73 -0.14 -7.15
N ARG A 143 -9.26 -1.36 -7.04
CA ARG A 143 -10.47 -1.80 -7.72
C ARG A 143 -11.32 -2.63 -6.77
N GLY A 144 -12.39 -2.05 -6.31
CA GLY A 144 -13.36 -2.68 -5.41
C GLY A 144 -14.76 -2.73 -6.04
N THR A 145 -15.77 -3.04 -5.23
CA THR A 145 -17.17 -3.12 -5.62
C THR A 145 -17.99 -2.03 -4.93
N ASN A 146 -19.00 -1.50 -5.61
CA ASN A 146 -20.02 -0.66 -4.98
C ASN A 146 -21.15 -1.53 -4.38
N SER A 147 -22.15 -0.88 -3.81
CA SER A 147 -23.31 -1.55 -3.18
C SER A 147 -24.15 -2.38 -4.16
N SER A 148 -24.09 -2.09 -5.46
CA SER A 148 -24.77 -2.88 -6.52
C SER A 148 -23.92 -4.03 -7.04
N GLY A 149 -22.72 -4.27 -6.48
CA GLY A 149 -21.79 -5.31 -6.94
C GLY A 149 -20.95 -4.93 -8.17
N SER A 150 -21.15 -3.73 -8.72
CA SER A 150 -20.37 -3.27 -9.89
C SER A 150 -18.96 -2.87 -9.46
N PHE A 151 -17.98 -3.16 -10.33
CA PHE A 151 -16.59 -2.78 -10.05
C PHE A 151 -16.34 -1.29 -10.27
N LEU A 152 -15.65 -0.68 -9.31
CA LEU A 152 -15.11 0.67 -9.40
C LEU A 152 -13.58 0.59 -9.38
N ARG A 153 -12.92 1.19 -10.37
CA ARG A 153 -11.46 1.22 -10.47
C ARG A 153 -10.96 2.65 -10.45
N LYS A 154 -9.97 2.90 -9.62
CA LYS A 154 -9.14 4.12 -9.65
C LYS A 154 -7.68 3.73 -9.82
N ALA A 155 -6.97 4.50 -10.61
CA ALA A 155 -5.53 4.35 -10.80
C ALA A 155 -4.90 5.73 -10.95
N VAL A 156 -3.69 5.85 -10.45
CA VAL A 156 -2.80 7.01 -10.62
C VAL A 156 -1.39 6.50 -10.92
N GLU A 157 -0.65 7.25 -11.74
CA GLU A 157 0.68 6.85 -12.19
C GLU A 157 1.65 8.03 -12.08
N SER A 158 2.91 7.75 -11.75
CA SER A 158 3.95 8.77 -11.72
C SER A 158 4.23 9.28 -13.14
N PRO A 159 4.37 10.61 -13.36
CA PRO A 159 4.77 11.13 -14.66
C PRO A 159 6.23 10.82 -15.00
N ALA A 160 7.07 10.62 -13.99
CA ALA A 160 8.47 10.27 -14.15
C ALA A 160 8.67 8.74 -14.15
N VAL A 161 9.66 8.27 -14.91
CA VAL A 161 10.21 6.91 -14.82
C VAL A 161 11.06 6.83 -13.56
N LEU A 162 10.80 5.83 -12.71
CA LEU A 162 11.45 5.63 -11.41
C LEU A 162 12.32 4.35 -11.38
N SER A 163 12.55 3.74 -12.52
CA SER A 163 13.45 2.58 -12.68
C SER A 163 14.86 3.01 -13.05
N ASP A 164 15.39 3.97 -12.30
CA ASP A 164 16.72 4.59 -12.50
C ASP A 164 17.81 4.03 -11.59
N GLY A 165 17.47 3.01 -10.77
CA GLY A 165 18.41 2.38 -9.83
C GLY A 165 18.60 3.17 -8.53
N GLN A 166 17.85 4.24 -8.30
CA GLN A 166 17.84 4.98 -7.04
C GLN A 166 16.72 4.50 -6.10
N TRP A 167 16.85 4.80 -4.82
CA TRP A 167 15.80 4.57 -3.85
C TRP A 167 14.70 5.61 -4.01
N HIS A 168 13.45 5.14 -4.15
CA HIS A 168 12.25 5.96 -4.14
C HIS A 168 11.29 5.54 -3.03
N VAL A 169 10.64 6.52 -2.43
CA VAL A 169 9.53 6.31 -1.50
C VAL A 169 8.23 6.63 -2.23
N ALA A 170 7.40 5.61 -2.45
CA ALA A 170 6.06 5.79 -3.01
C ALA A 170 5.01 5.64 -1.91
N VAL A 171 4.10 6.61 -1.83
CA VAL A 171 2.93 6.60 -0.94
C VAL A 171 1.67 6.60 -1.77
N CYS A 172 0.93 5.52 -1.72
CA CYS A 172 -0.35 5.36 -2.39
C CYS A 172 -1.46 5.45 -1.34
N ALA A 173 -2.15 6.59 -1.28
CA ALA A 173 -3.18 6.88 -0.29
C ALA A 173 -4.57 6.87 -0.93
N ARG A 174 -5.43 5.94 -0.49
CA ARG A 174 -6.84 5.87 -0.85
C ARG A 174 -7.70 6.47 0.26
N THR A 175 -8.67 7.28 -0.15
CA THR A 175 -9.77 7.74 0.70
C THR A 175 -11.13 7.31 0.13
N ALA A 176 -12.22 7.60 0.84
CA ALA A 176 -13.57 7.37 0.33
C ALA A 176 -13.85 8.13 -0.99
N THR A 177 -13.16 9.23 -1.24
CA THR A 177 -13.42 10.17 -2.35
C THR A 177 -12.29 10.29 -3.36
N GLY A 178 -11.19 9.55 -3.20
CA GLY A 178 -10.07 9.66 -4.14
C GLY A 178 -8.89 8.75 -3.88
N LEU A 179 -7.92 8.87 -4.78
CA LEU A 179 -6.63 8.21 -4.75
C LEU A 179 -5.54 9.22 -5.00
N THR A 180 -4.46 9.17 -4.22
CA THR A 180 -3.31 10.06 -4.35
C THR A 180 -2.04 9.22 -4.39
N LEU A 181 -1.12 9.56 -5.28
CA LEU A 181 0.24 9.05 -5.33
C LEU A 181 1.22 10.16 -5.00
N SER A 182 2.07 9.90 -4.01
CA SER A 182 3.23 10.74 -3.73
C SER A 182 4.51 9.95 -3.99
N ILE A 183 5.52 10.62 -4.54
CA ILE A 183 6.87 10.10 -4.75
C ILE A 183 7.85 11.04 -4.04
N ASP A 184 8.70 10.48 -3.19
CA ASP A 184 9.76 11.19 -2.46
C ASP A 184 9.23 12.44 -1.74
N GLY A 185 8.07 12.29 -1.08
CA GLY A 185 7.39 13.33 -0.31
C GLY A 185 6.52 14.31 -1.12
N SER A 186 6.55 14.25 -2.47
CA SER A 186 5.77 15.15 -3.33
C SER A 186 4.57 14.44 -3.93
N VAL A 187 3.37 15.05 -3.88
CA VAL A 187 2.18 14.55 -4.59
C VAL A 187 2.39 14.71 -6.09
N VAL A 188 2.36 13.60 -6.83
CA VAL A 188 2.63 13.58 -8.27
C VAL A 188 1.39 13.25 -9.12
N ALA A 189 0.38 12.58 -8.53
CA ALA A 189 -0.86 12.26 -9.24
C ALA A 189 -2.04 12.08 -8.28
N THR A 190 -3.24 12.43 -8.75
CA THR A 190 -4.50 12.26 -8.00
C THR A 190 -5.63 11.79 -8.93
N ALA A 191 -6.57 11.00 -8.39
CA ALA A 191 -7.80 10.64 -9.07
C ALA A 191 -8.99 10.80 -8.11
N ARG A 192 -10.05 11.47 -8.54
CA ARG A 192 -11.27 11.67 -7.74
C ARG A 192 -12.23 10.49 -7.88
N GLY A 193 -13.05 10.28 -6.87
CA GLY A 193 -14.13 9.30 -6.80
C GLY A 193 -13.72 8.00 -6.11
N SER A 194 -14.71 7.28 -5.62
CA SER A 194 -14.52 6.01 -4.90
C SER A 194 -13.93 4.92 -5.78
N SER A 195 -13.09 4.08 -5.21
CA SER A 195 -12.64 2.81 -5.79
C SER A 195 -13.43 1.60 -5.29
N GLY A 196 -14.51 1.82 -4.55
CA GLY A 196 -15.36 0.77 -4.00
C GLY A 196 -14.74 0.05 -2.78
N THR A 197 -15.46 -0.96 -2.30
CA THR A 197 -15.03 -1.81 -1.18
C THR A 197 -14.12 -2.93 -1.70
N ILE A 198 -12.98 -3.12 -1.05
CA ILE A 198 -12.06 -4.22 -1.34
C ILE A 198 -12.01 -5.13 -0.11
N SER A 199 -12.48 -6.37 -0.29
CA SER A 199 -12.45 -7.40 0.74
C SER A 199 -12.34 -8.76 0.09
N ASN A 200 -11.21 -9.44 0.27
CA ASN A 200 -10.96 -10.75 -0.30
C ASN A 200 -10.04 -11.58 0.64
N SER A 201 -10.04 -12.89 0.45
CA SER A 201 -9.25 -13.85 1.24
C SER A 201 -7.82 -14.07 0.73
N ARG A 202 -7.40 -13.37 -0.34
CA ARG A 202 -6.05 -13.52 -0.88
C ARG A 202 -5.02 -12.91 0.07
N PRO A 203 -3.83 -13.50 0.18
CA PRO A 203 -2.73 -12.85 0.90
C PRO A 203 -2.32 -11.55 0.20
N ILE A 204 -1.65 -10.67 0.92
CA ILE A 204 -0.73 -9.72 0.29
C ILE A 204 0.41 -10.53 -0.29
N THR A 205 0.77 -10.23 -1.53
CA THR A 205 1.99 -10.73 -2.17
C THR A 205 2.92 -9.58 -2.50
N ILE A 206 4.20 -9.80 -2.27
CA ILE A 206 5.28 -8.85 -2.57
C ILE A 206 6.15 -9.49 -3.66
N ALA A 207 6.49 -8.68 -4.65
CA ALA A 207 7.32 -9.01 -5.81
C ALA A 207 6.67 -9.94 -6.85
N GLY A 208 5.34 -9.91 -6.98
CA GLY A 208 4.64 -10.61 -8.06
C GLY A 208 3.27 -11.15 -7.68
N LYS A 209 2.69 -11.96 -8.56
CA LYS A 209 1.40 -12.62 -8.41
C LYS A 209 1.54 -14.03 -7.86
N LEU A 210 0.62 -14.44 -7.01
CA LEU A 210 0.52 -15.83 -6.54
C LEU A 210 0.03 -16.78 -7.65
N ALA A 211 -0.83 -16.28 -8.54
CA ALA A 211 -1.27 -16.99 -9.74
C ALA A 211 -1.00 -16.12 -10.97
N CYS A 212 -0.34 -16.68 -11.97
CA CYS A 212 -0.10 -15.96 -13.22
C CYS A 212 -1.41 -15.72 -13.98
N ASP A 213 -1.48 -14.65 -14.76
CA ASP A 213 -2.63 -14.41 -15.65
C ASP A 213 -2.76 -15.51 -16.69
N GLN A 214 -3.99 -15.78 -17.10
CA GLN A 214 -4.28 -16.88 -18.03
C GLN A 214 -4.37 -16.41 -19.49
N VAL A 215 -4.77 -15.16 -19.73
CA VAL A 215 -5.00 -14.63 -21.10
C VAL A 215 -3.68 -14.21 -21.75
N LYS A 216 -2.88 -13.40 -21.04
CA LYS A 216 -1.49 -13.12 -21.40
C LYS A 216 -0.66 -13.58 -20.22
N THR A 217 -0.12 -14.80 -20.34
CA THR A 217 0.52 -15.46 -19.21
C THR A 217 1.66 -14.62 -18.65
N SER A 218 1.43 -14.09 -17.45
CA SER A 218 2.42 -13.28 -16.72
C SER A 218 2.19 -13.42 -15.22
N CYS A 219 3.28 -13.65 -14.50
CA CYS A 219 3.31 -13.67 -13.05
C CYS A 219 3.72 -12.33 -12.47
N ASP A 220 4.04 -11.36 -13.30
CA ASP A 220 4.40 -9.97 -12.99
C ASP A 220 5.49 -9.86 -11.89
N TYR A 221 6.50 -10.74 -11.96
CA TYR A 221 7.59 -10.72 -10.99
C TYR A 221 8.35 -9.40 -11.05
N PHE A 222 8.52 -8.82 -9.86
CA PHE A 222 9.38 -7.66 -9.66
C PHE A 222 10.84 -8.08 -9.60
N THR A 223 11.73 -7.20 -10.02
CA THR A 223 13.17 -7.32 -9.89
C THR A 223 13.73 -6.01 -9.33
N GLY A 224 14.50 -6.08 -8.27
CA GLY A 224 15.03 -4.92 -7.56
C GLY A 224 15.09 -5.17 -6.07
N ASP A 225 15.19 -4.10 -5.31
CA ASP A 225 15.29 -4.14 -3.85
C ASP A 225 14.08 -3.43 -3.21
N ILE A 226 13.62 -3.94 -2.07
CA ILE A 226 12.61 -3.29 -1.24
C ILE A 226 13.16 -3.21 0.18
N ASP A 227 13.15 -1.98 0.74
CA ASP A 227 13.66 -1.66 2.06
C ASP A 227 12.56 -1.80 3.13
N TYR A 228 11.38 -1.24 2.85
CA TYR A 228 10.23 -1.42 3.74
C TYR A 228 8.89 -1.30 3.02
N ILE A 229 7.86 -1.85 3.65
CA ILE A 229 6.44 -1.65 3.31
C ILE A 229 5.66 -1.37 4.58
N ARG A 230 4.91 -0.26 4.60
CA ARG A 230 3.99 0.10 5.68
C ARG A 230 2.58 0.23 5.18
N ILE A 231 1.61 -0.28 5.93
CA ILE A 231 0.18 -0.20 5.62
C ILE A 231 -0.54 0.44 6.80
N THR A 232 -1.33 1.48 6.53
CA THR A 232 -2.16 2.17 7.52
C THR A 232 -3.59 2.38 7.00
N ASN A 233 -4.56 2.63 7.91
CA ASN A 233 -5.95 2.97 7.59
C ASN A 233 -6.39 4.29 8.21
#